data_f2befe02345160bf5d3ea8dc950154b1
#
_entry.id   f2befe02345160bf5d3ea8dc950154b1
#
_cell.length_a   1.000
_cell.length_b   1.000
_cell.length_c   1.000
_cell.angle_alpha   90.00
_cell.angle_beta   90.00
_cell.angle_gamma   90.00
#
_symmetry.space_group_name_H-M   'P 1'
#
loop_
_entity.id
_entity.type
_entity.pdbx_description
1 polymer ?
#
loop_
_entity_poly.entity_id
_entity_poly.type
_entity_poly.pdbx_seq_one_letter_code
_entity_poly.pdbx_strand_id
1 'polypeptide(L)'
;AVAATAAAELEQLGYSALWVPDVGGDLFGALENLLSSTNAVTIATGILNLWMHTPAETAANYAALTAAHGDRFLLGIGVSHAPLIDAAEPGRYRRPLAATREYLDGLDAADPPVPVQNRVLAALGPKMLALAAGRSRGAHPYLTTPEHTASARAELGAGPLLLPEQGVVLSTDPAEARTIAADFLRGYLALPNYANNLLRSGFTEEDISSISDRLIDAIIAWGDEDAILRRIDEHRAAGADHVCVQVLTGDPREFPKEQWRRIAAALH
;
A
#
# COMPACT_ATOMS: atom_id res chain seq x y z
N ALA A 1 -20.66 -4.48 -8.96
CA ALA A 1 -20.63 -4.46 -10.44
C ALA A 1 -19.50 -3.54 -10.96
N VAL A 2 -19.42 -2.26 -10.55
CA VAL A 2 -18.42 -1.31 -11.08
C VAL A 2 -16.98 -1.76 -10.79
N ALA A 3 -16.67 -2.12 -9.55
CA ALA A 3 -15.33 -2.58 -9.15
C ALA A 3 -14.89 -3.85 -9.90
N ALA A 4 -15.79 -4.81 -10.08
CA ALA A 4 -15.52 -6.05 -10.83
C ALA A 4 -15.17 -5.77 -12.30
N THR A 5 -15.94 -4.91 -12.97
CA THR A 5 -15.64 -4.52 -14.36
C THR A 5 -14.31 -3.78 -14.46
N ALA A 6 -14.01 -2.90 -13.51
CA ALA A 6 -12.75 -2.19 -13.46
C ALA A 6 -11.56 -3.14 -13.26
N ALA A 7 -11.68 -4.11 -12.35
CA ALA A 7 -10.62 -5.10 -12.09
C ALA A 7 -10.31 -5.95 -13.33
N ALA A 8 -11.35 -6.45 -14.03
CA ALA A 8 -11.17 -7.21 -15.26
C ALA A 8 -10.49 -6.37 -16.37
N GLU A 9 -10.82 -5.08 -16.47
CA GLU A 9 -10.16 -4.18 -17.42
C GLU A 9 -8.69 -3.93 -17.05
N LEU A 10 -8.38 -3.68 -15.77
CA LEU A 10 -7.00 -3.49 -15.31
C LEU A 10 -6.16 -4.75 -15.55
N GLU A 11 -6.71 -5.93 -15.34
CA GLU A 11 -6.04 -7.19 -15.70
C GLU A 11 -5.74 -7.26 -17.21
N GLN A 12 -6.70 -6.90 -18.08
CA GLN A 12 -6.51 -6.88 -19.52
C GLN A 12 -5.47 -5.85 -19.97
N LEU A 13 -5.32 -4.77 -19.22
CA LEU A 13 -4.28 -3.76 -19.43
C LEU A 13 -2.89 -4.21 -18.97
N GLY A 14 -2.74 -5.39 -18.36
CA GLY A 14 -1.46 -5.97 -17.97
C GLY A 14 -1.01 -5.64 -16.55
N TYR A 15 -1.86 -5.04 -15.72
CA TYR A 15 -1.52 -4.87 -14.30
C TYR A 15 -1.39 -6.23 -13.61
N SER A 16 -0.29 -6.44 -12.90
CA SER A 16 0.03 -7.72 -12.27
C SER A 16 -0.58 -7.91 -10.88
N ALA A 17 -0.95 -6.82 -10.21
CA ALA A 17 -1.61 -6.84 -8.91
C ALA A 17 -2.57 -5.67 -8.74
N LEU A 18 -3.67 -5.89 -8.00
CA LEU A 18 -4.60 -4.85 -7.57
C LEU A 18 -4.61 -4.81 -6.05
N TRP A 19 -4.34 -3.63 -5.48
CA TRP A 19 -4.25 -3.42 -4.05
C TRP A 19 -5.51 -2.76 -3.50
N VAL A 20 -6.12 -3.35 -2.47
CA VAL A 20 -7.41 -2.93 -1.90
C VAL A 20 -7.20 -2.43 -0.48
N PRO A 21 -7.44 -1.14 -0.19
CA PRO A 21 -7.34 -0.63 1.17
C PRO A 21 -8.52 -1.11 2.03
N ASP A 22 -8.25 -1.38 3.31
CA ASP A 22 -9.28 -1.63 4.31
C ASP A 22 -9.77 -0.29 4.88
N VAL A 23 -10.86 0.19 4.29
CA VAL A 23 -11.51 1.46 4.68
C VAL A 23 -12.79 1.23 5.48
N GLY A 24 -12.98 0.00 5.99
CA GLY A 24 -14.20 -0.45 6.63
C GLY A 24 -15.20 -1.12 5.67
N GLY A 25 -16.27 -1.66 6.22
CA GLY A 25 -17.25 -2.45 5.47
C GLY A 25 -16.83 -3.91 5.27
N ASP A 26 -17.35 -4.55 4.24
CA ASP A 26 -17.09 -5.95 3.92
C ASP A 26 -15.84 -6.10 3.03
N LEU A 27 -14.66 -6.06 3.65
CA LEU A 27 -13.39 -6.21 2.93
C LEU A 27 -13.30 -7.56 2.19
N PHE A 28 -13.61 -8.66 2.87
CA PHE A 28 -13.46 -10.00 2.29
C PHE A 28 -14.45 -10.27 1.16
N GLY A 29 -15.68 -9.77 1.26
CA GLY A 29 -16.64 -9.80 0.16
C GLY A 29 -16.20 -8.95 -1.03
N ALA A 30 -15.53 -7.82 -0.80
CA ALA A 30 -14.94 -7.02 -1.87
C ALA A 30 -13.78 -7.78 -2.57
N LEU A 31 -12.90 -8.45 -1.80
CA LEU A 31 -11.81 -9.28 -2.35
C LEU A 31 -12.34 -10.46 -3.16
N GLU A 32 -13.37 -11.16 -2.66
CA GLU A 32 -14.05 -12.26 -3.37
C GLU A 32 -14.61 -11.77 -4.71
N ASN A 33 -15.29 -10.61 -4.71
CA ASN A 33 -15.83 -10.04 -5.94
C ASN A 33 -14.75 -9.71 -6.99
N LEU A 34 -13.57 -9.24 -6.57
CA LEU A 34 -12.45 -8.95 -7.46
C LEU A 34 -11.79 -10.24 -7.97
N LEU A 35 -11.55 -11.21 -7.10
CA LEU A 35 -10.98 -12.51 -7.46
C LEU A 35 -11.89 -13.26 -8.44
N SER A 36 -13.21 -13.24 -8.22
CA SER A 36 -14.20 -13.86 -9.12
C SER A 36 -14.31 -13.18 -10.48
N SER A 37 -13.97 -11.89 -10.57
CA SER A 37 -14.05 -11.12 -11.82
C SER A 37 -12.76 -11.08 -12.64
N THR A 38 -11.69 -11.71 -12.14
CA THR A 38 -10.36 -11.76 -12.75
C THR A 38 -9.83 -13.19 -12.82
N ASN A 39 -8.79 -13.45 -13.62
CA ASN A 39 -8.31 -14.81 -13.88
C ASN A 39 -6.86 -15.05 -13.43
N ALA A 40 -5.99 -14.05 -13.50
CA ALA A 40 -4.55 -14.18 -13.29
C ALA A 40 -3.96 -13.13 -12.35
N VAL A 41 -4.54 -11.91 -12.31
CA VAL A 41 -4.04 -10.81 -11.48
C VAL A 41 -4.08 -11.16 -9.99
N THR A 42 -3.02 -10.78 -9.27
CA THR A 42 -3.00 -10.90 -7.81
C THR A 42 -3.89 -9.83 -7.20
N ILE A 43 -4.77 -10.23 -6.29
CA ILE A 43 -5.53 -9.29 -5.45
C ILE A 43 -4.84 -9.22 -4.09
N ALA A 44 -4.48 -8.01 -3.65
CA ALA A 44 -3.78 -7.80 -2.41
C ALA A 44 -4.53 -6.82 -1.50
N THR A 45 -4.41 -6.98 -0.19
CA THR A 45 -4.84 -5.91 0.73
C THR A 45 -3.72 -4.89 0.92
N GLY A 46 -4.03 -3.63 0.73
CA GLY A 46 -3.10 -2.51 0.94
C GLY A 46 -3.67 -1.48 1.91
N ILE A 47 -3.83 -1.82 3.16
CA ILE A 47 -3.55 -3.05 3.94
C ILE A 47 -4.77 -3.44 4.78
N LEU A 48 -4.93 -4.71 5.13
CA LEU A 48 -5.87 -5.15 6.16
C LEU A 48 -5.46 -4.54 7.51
N ASN A 49 -6.41 -3.89 8.17
CA ASN A 49 -6.19 -3.27 9.47
C ASN A 49 -6.35 -4.32 10.59
N LEU A 50 -5.24 -4.71 11.21
CA LEU A 50 -5.22 -5.78 12.23
C LEU A 50 -6.07 -5.48 13.48
N TRP A 51 -6.49 -4.22 13.69
CA TRP A 51 -7.37 -3.86 14.79
C TRP A 51 -8.86 -4.11 14.49
N MET A 52 -9.21 -4.29 13.22
CA MET A 52 -10.59 -4.48 12.77
C MET A 52 -10.93 -5.96 12.57
N HIS A 53 -9.93 -6.82 12.38
CA HIS A 53 -10.09 -8.24 12.09
C HIS A 53 -9.29 -9.09 13.06
N THR A 54 -9.87 -10.16 13.58
CA THR A 54 -9.13 -11.11 14.40
C THR A 54 -8.25 -12.03 13.54
N PRO A 55 -7.13 -12.57 14.06
CA PRO A 55 -6.31 -13.52 13.31
C PRO A 55 -7.09 -14.75 12.84
N ALA A 56 -8.00 -15.28 13.68
CA ALA A 56 -8.82 -16.44 13.34
C ALA A 56 -9.78 -16.16 12.17
N GLU A 57 -10.48 -15.00 12.21
CA GLU A 57 -11.35 -14.56 11.13
C GLU A 57 -10.56 -14.35 9.83
N THR A 58 -9.41 -13.68 9.91
CA THR A 58 -8.55 -13.44 8.76
C THR A 58 -8.05 -14.75 8.15
N ALA A 59 -7.61 -15.71 8.98
CA ALA A 59 -7.15 -17.00 8.49
C ALA A 59 -8.27 -17.82 7.82
N ALA A 60 -9.47 -17.80 8.39
CA ALA A 60 -10.63 -18.47 7.81
C ALA A 60 -11.02 -17.88 6.45
N ASN A 61 -11.08 -16.56 6.35
CA ASN A 61 -11.37 -15.88 5.06
C ASN A 61 -10.24 -16.07 4.04
N TYR A 62 -8.97 -16.01 4.48
CA TYR A 62 -7.82 -16.32 3.63
C TYR A 62 -7.93 -17.73 3.04
N ALA A 63 -8.23 -18.74 3.87
CA ALA A 63 -8.39 -20.13 3.44
C ALA A 63 -9.54 -20.29 2.44
N ALA A 64 -10.68 -19.64 2.68
CA ALA A 64 -11.83 -19.67 1.78
C ALA A 64 -11.49 -19.06 0.40
N LEU A 65 -10.87 -17.87 0.39
CA LEU A 65 -10.48 -17.18 -0.85
C LEU A 65 -9.46 -18.00 -1.66
N THR A 66 -8.46 -18.57 -1.00
CA THR A 66 -7.43 -19.37 -1.69
C THR A 66 -7.95 -20.73 -2.16
N ALA A 67 -8.88 -21.35 -1.44
CA ALA A 67 -9.55 -22.55 -1.89
C ALA A 67 -10.40 -22.34 -3.15
N ALA A 68 -11.06 -21.18 -3.26
CA ALA A 68 -11.90 -20.84 -4.39
C ALA A 68 -11.10 -20.33 -5.60
N HIS A 69 -10.01 -19.58 -5.39
CA HIS A 69 -9.32 -18.81 -6.45
C HIS A 69 -7.83 -19.13 -6.60
N GLY A 70 -7.30 -20.11 -5.86
CA GLY A 70 -5.86 -20.44 -5.88
C GLY A 70 -4.99 -19.36 -5.21
N ASP A 71 -3.70 -19.36 -5.53
CA ASP A 71 -2.69 -18.50 -4.90
C ASP A 71 -2.68 -17.06 -5.43
N ARG A 72 -3.87 -16.51 -5.75
CA ARG A 72 -3.99 -15.14 -6.27
C ARG A 72 -4.27 -14.08 -5.20
N PHE A 73 -4.40 -14.49 -3.94
CA PHE A 73 -4.61 -13.56 -2.84
C PHE A 73 -3.34 -13.36 -2.02
N LEU A 74 -2.88 -12.08 -1.91
CA LEU A 74 -1.77 -11.65 -1.07
C LEU A 74 -2.31 -10.84 0.11
N LEU A 75 -2.10 -11.32 1.33
CA LEU A 75 -2.55 -10.65 2.54
C LEU A 75 -1.54 -9.58 3.00
N GLY A 76 -1.80 -8.32 2.69
CA GLY A 76 -1.08 -7.18 3.26
C GLY A 76 -1.68 -6.77 4.60
N ILE A 77 -0.87 -6.66 5.64
CA ILE A 77 -1.30 -6.41 7.02
C ILE A 77 -0.63 -5.14 7.55
N GLY A 78 -1.38 -4.33 8.29
CA GLY A 78 -0.83 -3.13 8.93
C GLY A 78 -1.54 -2.73 10.20
N VAL A 79 -0.86 -1.85 10.95
CA VAL A 79 -1.34 -1.37 12.26
C VAL A 79 -2.22 -0.12 12.16
N SER A 80 -2.48 0.40 10.95
CA SER A 80 -3.20 1.68 10.82
C SER A 80 -2.53 2.80 11.65
N HIS A 81 -3.30 3.73 12.20
CA HIS A 81 -2.80 4.94 12.87
C HIS A 81 -3.52 5.17 14.18
N ALA A 82 -2.77 5.59 15.22
CA ALA A 82 -3.31 5.84 16.53
C ALA A 82 -4.55 6.76 16.54
N PRO A 83 -4.55 7.92 15.85
CA PRO A 83 -5.74 8.79 15.86
C PRO A 83 -6.99 8.14 15.30
N LEU A 84 -6.87 7.25 14.31
CA LEU A 84 -8.00 6.56 13.68
C LEU A 84 -8.54 5.44 14.57
N ILE A 85 -7.65 4.66 15.16
CA ILE A 85 -8.04 3.51 16.00
C ILE A 85 -8.57 4.00 17.35
N ASP A 86 -7.90 4.97 17.98
CA ASP A 86 -8.29 5.51 19.28
C ASP A 86 -9.55 6.39 19.20
N ALA A 87 -9.90 6.93 18.03
CA ALA A 87 -11.18 7.60 17.82
C ALA A 87 -12.36 6.64 17.94
N ALA A 88 -12.21 5.39 17.51
CA ALA A 88 -13.24 4.35 17.64
C ALA A 88 -13.24 3.71 19.03
N GLU A 89 -12.06 3.45 19.59
CA GLU A 89 -11.89 2.82 20.91
C GLU A 89 -10.66 3.43 21.62
N PRO A 90 -10.86 4.38 22.54
CA PRO A 90 -9.76 5.10 23.18
C PRO A 90 -8.75 4.18 23.87
N GLY A 91 -7.47 4.33 23.53
CA GLY A 91 -6.35 3.57 24.08
C GLY A 91 -6.22 2.14 23.52
N ARG A 92 -6.89 1.82 22.45
CA ARG A 92 -6.73 0.54 21.74
C ARG A 92 -5.40 0.43 21.00
N TYR A 93 -4.96 1.52 20.38
CA TYR A 93 -3.68 1.55 19.67
C TYR A 93 -2.50 1.51 20.64
N ARG A 94 -2.03 0.34 20.97
CA ARG A 94 -0.92 0.15 21.91
C ARG A 94 0.15 -0.77 21.34
N ARG A 95 1.42 -0.39 21.55
CA ARG A 95 2.58 -1.22 21.21
C ARG A 95 2.47 -1.83 19.79
N PRO A 96 2.37 -1.03 18.71
CA PRO A 96 2.04 -1.51 17.37
C PRO A 96 2.94 -2.65 16.88
N LEU A 97 4.23 -2.63 17.17
CA LEU A 97 5.16 -3.69 16.81
C LEU A 97 4.85 -5.03 17.55
N ALA A 98 4.50 -4.96 18.84
CA ALA A 98 4.10 -6.16 19.60
C ALA A 98 2.75 -6.67 19.11
N ALA A 99 1.78 -5.78 18.89
CA ALA A 99 0.47 -6.15 18.35
C ALA A 99 0.59 -6.84 16.98
N THR A 100 1.47 -6.36 16.10
CA THR A 100 1.74 -7.05 14.83
C THR A 100 2.31 -8.45 15.05
N ARG A 101 3.27 -8.63 15.99
CA ARG A 101 3.82 -9.96 16.31
C ARG A 101 2.75 -10.90 16.82
N GLU A 102 1.95 -10.46 17.80
CA GLU A 102 0.84 -11.23 18.38
C GLU A 102 -0.18 -11.61 17.30
N TYR A 103 -0.47 -10.71 16.37
CA TYR A 103 -1.35 -10.99 15.23
C TYR A 103 -0.79 -12.07 14.31
N LEU A 104 0.50 -11.97 13.96
CA LEU A 104 1.19 -12.97 13.13
C LEU A 104 1.27 -14.35 13.84
N ASP A 105 1.50 -14.36 15.16
CA ASP A 105 1.48 -15.60 15.96
C ASP A 105 0.08 -16.25 15.89
N GLY A 106 -0.98 -15.45 15.92
CA GLY A 106 -2.34 -15.92 15.74
C GLY A 106 -2.63 -16.48 14.35
N LEU A 107 -2.06 -15.89 13.29
CA LEU A 107 -2.15 -16.42 11.92
C LEU A 107 -1.37 -17.73 11.74
N ASP A 108 -0.21 -17.86 12.41
CA ASP A 108 0.59 -19.09 12.38
C ASP A 108 -0.08 -20.23 13.16
N ALA A 109 -0.82 -19.91 14.22
CA ALA A 109 -1.54 -20.87 15.07
C ALA A 109 -2.94 -21.25 14.55
N ALA A 110 -3.42 -20.59 13.51
CA ALA A 110 -4.73 -20.88 12.90
C ALA A 110 -4.72 -22.24 12.18
N ASP A 111 -5.90 -22.81 11.99
CA ASP A 111 -6.09 -24.06 11.23
C ASP A 111 -7.12 -23.85 10.10
N PRO A 112 -6.69 -23.80 8.84
CA PRO A 112 -5.29 -23.79 8.37
C PRO A 112 -4.57 -22.46 8.65
N PRO A 113 -3.23 -22.46 8.79
CA PRO A 113 -2.46 -21.23 9.00
C PRO A 113 -2.37 -20.41 7.71
N VAL A 114 -2.15 -19.09 7.86
CA VAL A 114 -1.81 -18.24 6.71
C VAL A 114 -0.30 -18.36 6.43
N PRO A 115 0.11 -18.88 5.27
CA PRO A 115 1.53 -19.08 4.97
C PRO A 115 2.35 -17.76 4.97
N VAL A 116 3.59 -17.82 5.47
CA VAL A 116 4.51 -16.65 5.52
C VAL A 116 4.72 -16.02 4.15
N GLN A 117 4.81 -16.84 3.09
CA GLN A 117 5.00 -16.40 1.70
C GLN A 117 3.78 -15.74 1.08
N ASN A 118 2.62 -15.76 1.72
CA ASN A 118 1.38 -15.21 1.20
C ASN A 118 0.91 -13.98 1.99
N ARG A 119 1.80 -13.42 2.82
CA ARG A 119 1.51 -12.18 3.58
C ARG A 119 2.66 -11.19 3.49
N VAL A 120 2.35 -9.89 3.48
CA VAL A 120 3.31 -8.78 3.52
C VAL A 120 2.92 -7.80 4.62
N LEU A 121 3.86 -7.01 5.13
CA LEU A 121 3.59 -6.05 6.19
C LEU A 121 3.73 -4.61 5.71
N ALA A 122 2.81 -3.74 6.10
CA ALA A 122 3.03 -2.31 6.05
C ALA A 122 4.18 -1.95 6.98
N ALA A 123 5.24 -1.38 6.45
CA ALA A 123 6.45 -1.10 7.22
C ALA A 123 7.17 0.14 6.71
N LEU A 124 7.42 1.10 7.62
CA LEU A 124 8.15 2.34 7.32
C LEU A 124 9.48 2.42 8.06
N GLY A 125 9.51 2.02 9.33
CA GLY A 125 10.70 2.12 10.18
C GLY A 125 11.45 0.80 10.31
N PRO A 126 12.74 0.83 10.72
CA PRO A 126 13.63 -0.32 10.72
C PRO A 126 13.10 -1.51 11.53
N LYS A 127 12.49 -1.28 12.68
CA LYS A 127 11.94 -2.37 13.50
C LYS A 127 10.80 -3.14 12.83
N MET A 128 9.93 -2.45 12.09
CA MET A 128 8.84 -3.09 11.35
C MET A 128 9.36 -3.74 10.06
N LEU A 129 10.34 -3.14 9.39
CA LEU A 129 11.04 -3.74 8.26
C LEU A 129 11.76 -5.04 8.67
N ALA A 130 12.47 -5.05 9.80
CA ALA A 130 13.09 -6.27 10.33
C ALA A 130 12.05 -7.35 10.69
N LEU A 131 10.88 -6.96 11.22
CA LEU A 131 9.78 -7.90 11.46
C LEU A 131 9.24 -8.46 10.14
N ALA A 132 9.05 -7.62 9.13
CA ALA A 132 8.60 -8.04 7.80
C ALA A 132 9.56 -9.03 7.17
N ALA A 133 10.88 -8.78 7.25
CA ALA A 133 11.91 -9.67 6.74
C ALA A 133 11.88 -11.07 7.37
N GLY A 134 11.58 -11.17 8.67
CA GLY A 134 11.59 -12.44 9.41
C GLY A 134 10.25 -13.18 9.45
N ARG A 135 9.12 -12.50 9.22
CA ARG A 135 7.80 -13.06 9.51
C ARG A 135 6.79 -12.91 8.36
N SER A 136 7.21 -12.43 7.21
CA SER A 136 6.36 -12.29 6.02
C SER A 136 7.18 -12.44 4.74
N ARG A 137 6.51 -12.41 3.59
CA ARG A 137 7.16 -12.39 2.28
C ARG A 137 7.92 -11.09 2.01
N GLY A 138 7.57 -10.01 2.71
CA GLY A 138 8.20 -8.71 2.50
C GLY A 138 7.43 -7.53 3.08
N ALA A 139 7.75 -6.34 2.62
CA ALA A 139 7.22 -5.07 3.10
C ALA A 139 6.49 -4.28 2.01
N HIS A 140 5.41 -3.60 2.41
CA HIS A 140 4.64 -2.65 1.59
C HIS A 140 4.68 -1.25 2.23
N PRO A 141 5.73 -0.45 1.98
CA PRO A 141 5.82 0.93 2.43
C PRO A 141 4.82 1.83 1.68
N TYR A 142 4.33 2.85 2.38
CA TYR A 142 3.37 3.81 1.84
C TYR A 142 3.84 5.25 2.09
N LEU A 143 3.62 6.16 1.13
CA LEU A 143 4.11 7.56 1.17
C LEU A 143 5.62 7.64 1.40
N THR A 144 6.38 7.05 0.51
CA THR A 144 7.84 6.96 0.61
C THR A 144 8.52 7.41 -0.67
N THR A 145 9.79 7.80 -0.55
CA THR A 145 10.64 8.20 -1.68
C THR A 145 11.51 7.03 -2.16
N PRO A 146 12.15 7.12 -3.34
CA PRO A 146 13.16 6.16 -3.77
C PRO A 146 14.32 5.98 -2.79
N GLU A 147 14.73 7.04 -2.07
CA GLU A 147 15.78 6.95 -1.05
C GLU A 147 15.32 6.13 0.16
N HIS A 148 14.04 6.25 0.54
CA HIS A 148 13.46 5.36 1.56
C HIS A 148 13.44 3.91 1.07
N THR A 149 13.13 3.67 -0.20
CA THR A 149 13.16 2.33 -0.80
C THR A 149 14.56 1.73 -0.74
N ALA A 150 15.61 2.49 -1.03
CA ALA A 150 16.99 2.03 -0.89
C ALA A 150 17.32 1.67 0.57
N SER A 151 16.92 2.51 1.52
CA SER A 151 17.11 2.27 2.95
C SER A 151 16.32 1.04 3.43
N ALA A 152 15.08 0.90 2.98
CA ALA A 152 14.22 -0.26 3.30
C ALA A 152 14.79 -1.56 2.73
N ARG A 153 15.37 -1.53 1.52
CA ARG A 153 16.05 -2.68 0.91
C ARG A 153 17.28 -3.09 1.74
N ALA A 154 18.04 -2.14 2.23
CA ALA A 154 19.19 -2.43 3.09
C ALA A 154 18.77 -3.13 4.39
N GLU A 155 17.65 -2.70 5.01
CA GLU A 155 17.10 -3.32 6.23
C GLU A 155 16.47 -4.69 5.97
N LEU A 156 15.76 -4.86 4.86
CA LEU A 156 15.09 -6.12 4.50
C LEU A 156 16.09 -7.21 4.05
N GLY A 157 17.23 -6.83 3.47
CA GLY A 157 18.10 -7.75 2.78
C GLY A 157 17.59 -8.16 1.39
N ALA A 158 18.22 -9.13 0.74
CA ALA A 158 17.96 -9.50 -0.65
C ALA A 158 16.77 -10.46 -0.86
N GLY A 159 16.33 -11.18 0.17
CA GLY A 159 15.31 -12.24 0.04
C GLY A 159 13.86 -11.77 0.04
N PRO A 160 13.46 -10.95 1.03
CA PRO A 160 12.09 -10.48 1.14
C PRO A 160 11.73 -9.48 0.05
N LEU A 161 10.45 -9.49 -0.37
CA LEU A 161 9.94 -8.53 -1.36
C LEU A 161 9.82 -7.13 -0.77
N LEU A 162 10.12 -6.12 -1.58
CA LEU A 162 9.90 -4.71 -1.28
C LEU A 162 8.93 -4.12 -2.31
N LEU A 163 7.75 -3.72 -1.84
CA LEU A 163 6.58 -3.39 -2.65
C LEU A 163 6.08 -1.98 -2.28
N PRO A 164 6.86 -0.89 -2.54
CA PRO A 164 6.42 0.46 -2.19
C PRO A 164 5.19 0.87 -3.01
N GLU A 165 4.34 1.68 -2.38
CA GLU A 165 3.32 2.44 -3.07
C GLU A 165 3.90 3.75 -3.59
N GLN A 166 3.45 4.19 -4.78
CA GLN A 166 3.78 5.47 -5.39
C GLN A 166 2.52 6.20 -5.85
N GLY A 167 2.19 7.30 -5.19
CA GLY A 167 1.14 8.21 -5.63
C GLY A 167 1.54 8.96 -6.90
N VAL A 168 0.62 9.05 -7.86
CA VAL A 168 0.88 9.71 -9.15
C VAL A 168 -0.24 10.65 -9.56
N VAL A 169 0.11 11.77 -10.19
CA VAL A 169 -0.84 12.73 -10.81
C VAL A 169 -0.47 12.90 -12.29
N LEU A 170 -1.35 12.46 -13.19
CA LEU A 170 -1.15 12.64 -14.64
C LEU A 170 -1.59 14.05 -15.08
N SER A 171 -0.80 15.05 -14.74
CA SER A 171 -0.95 16.43 -15.20
C SER A 171 0.42 17.07 -15.35
N THR A 172 0.64 17.76 -16.48
CA THR A 172 1.86 18.54 -16.76
C THR A 172 1.74 19.98 -16.27
N ASP A 173 0.59 20.40 -15.74
CA ASP A 173 0.43 21.67 -15.07
C ASP A 173 0.89 21.56 -13.61
N PRO A 174 2.00 22.24 -13.21
CA PRO A 174 2.51 22.14 -11.85
C PRO A 174 1.54 22.63 -10.79
N ALA A 175 0.72 23.64 -11.10
CA ALA A 175 -0.23 24.18 -10.13
C ALA A 175 -1.38 23.20 -9.87
N GLU A 176 -1.92 22.60 -10.92
CA GLU A 176 -2.95 21.55 -10.79
C GLU A 176 -2.40 20.32 -10.06
N ALA A 177 -1.25 19.79 -10.51
CA ALA A 177 -0.67 18.59 -9.95
C ALA A 177 -0.35 18.72 -8.46
N ARG A 178 0.26 19.84 -8.05
CA ARG A 178 0.59 20.09 -6.64
C ARG A 178 -0.65 20.36 -5.79
N THR A 179 -1.70 20.95 -6.35
CA THR A 179 -2.98 21.12 -5.64
C THR A 179 -3.58 19.76 -5.32
N ILE A 180 -3.69 18.85 -6.30
CA ILE A 180 -4.21 17.50 -6.11
C ILE A 180 -3.36 16.74 -5.08
N ALA A 181 -2.04 16.81 -5.23
CA ALA A 181 -1.10 16.13 -4.32
C ALA A 181 -1.20 16.69 -2.88
N ALA A 182 -1.28 18.01 -2.70
CA ALA A 182 -1.37 18.64 -1.40
C ALA A 182 -2.68 18.27 -0.68
N ASP A 183 -3.79 18.25 -1.39
CA ASP A 183 -5.10 17.87 -0.84
C ASP A 183 -5.10 16.41 -0.38
N PHE A 184 -4.50 15.53 -1.16
CA PHE A 184 -4.31 14.12 -0.78
C PHE A 184 -3.40 14.00 0.46
N LEU A 185 -2.23 14.64 0.46
CA LEU A 185 -1.22 14.53 1.51
C LEU A 185 -1.70 15.11 2.85
N ARG A 186 -2.56 16.12 2.86
CA ARG A 186 -3.03 16.83 4.05
C ARG A 186 -3.54 15.89 5.14
N GLY A 187 -4.34 14.90 4.77
CA GLY A 187 -4.86 13.92 5.71
C GLY A 187 -3.79 12.99 6.28
N TYR A 188 -2.85 12.59 5.45
CA TYR A 188 -1.79 11.64 5.84
C TYR A 188 -0.69 12.30 6.67
N LEU A 189 -0.30 13.53 6.36
CA LEU A 189 0.77 14.24 7.07
C LEU A 189 0.37 14.62 8.51
N ALA A 190 -0.92 14.66 8.82
CA ALA A 190 -1.42 14.77 10.18
C ALA A 190 -1.19 13.50 11.03
N LEU A 191 -0.82 12.36 10.39
CA LEU A 191 -0.63 11.09 11.07
C LEU A 191 0.84 10.91 11.48
N PRO A 192 1.13 10.70 12.77
CA PRO A 192 2.50 10.69 13.32
C PRO A 192 3.43 9.66 12.64
N ASN A 193 2.90 8.54 12.14
CA ASN A 193 3.70 7.51 11.48
C ASN A 193 4.38 8.06 10.22
N TYR A 194 3.65 8.81 9.40
CA TYR A 194 4.17 9.41 8.17
C TYR A 194 5.06 10.62 8.46
N ALA A 195 4.59 11.55 9.31
CA ALA A 195 5.39 12.71 9.69
C ALA A 195 6.76 12.28 10.25
N ASN A 196 6.80 11.34 11.19
CA ASN A 196 8.05 10.82 11.75
C ASN A 196 8.93 10.09 10.71
N ASN A 197 8.32 9.43 9.72
CA ASN A 197 9.09 8.80 8.65
C ASN A 197 9.75 9.84 7.76
N LEU A 198 9.03 10.89 7.40
CA LEU A 198 9.53 12.00 6.58
C LEU A 198 10.63 12.79 7.29
N LEU A 199 10.48 13.06 8.60
CA LEU A 199 11.54 13.68 9.41
C LEU A 199 12.83 12.82 9.40
N ARG A 200 12.72 11.49 9.53
CA ARG A 200 13.87 10.58 9.41
C ARG A 200 14.49 10.59 8.01
N SER A 201 13.69 10.85 6.99
CA SER A 201 14.12 10.97 5.59
C SER A 201 14.71 12.34 5.24
N GLY A 202 14.83 13.26 6.23
CA GLY A 202 15.48 14.56 6.06
C GLY A 202 14.56 15.69 5.60
N PHE A 203 13.23 15.51 5.68
CA PHE A 203 12.28 16.61 5.57
C PHE A 203 12.20 17.36 6.91
N THR A 204 11.87 18.65 6.85
CA THR A 204 11.71 19.48 8.05
C THR A 204 10.26 19.49 8.54
N GLU A 205 10.04 19.95 9.79
CA GLU A 205 8.68 20.20 10.28
C GLU A 205 7.96 21.27 9.44
N GLU A 206 8.68 22.22 8.88
CA GLU A 206 8.14 23.23 7.97
C GLU A 206 7.69 22.61 6.63
N ASP A 207 8.49 21.71 6.04
CA ASP A 207 8.10 20.96 4.83
C ASP A 207 6.78 20.22 5.05
N ILE A 208 6.64 19.57 6.22
CA ILE A 208 5.46 18.77 6.56
C ILE A 208 4.25 19.67 6.86
N SER A 209 4.42 20.72 7.66
CA SER A 209 3.32 21.59 8.06
C SER A 209 2.78 22.45 6.93
N SER A 210 3.66 22.93 6.05
CA SER A 210 3.28 23.72 4.87
C SER A 210 2.92 22.87 3.66
N ILE A 211 3.18 21.55 3.70
CA ILE A 211 3.10 20.65 2.53
C ILE A 211 3.90 21.24 1.38
N SER A 212 5.20 21.47 1.62
CA SER A 212 6.06 22.20 0.69
C SER A 212 6.13 21.54 -0.69
N ASP A 213 6.38 22.34 -1.73
CA ASP A 213 6.60 21.81 -3.08
C ASP A 213 7.72 20.76 -3.12
N ARG A 214 8.78 20.96 -2.33
CA ARG A 214 9.87 20.00 -2.16
C ARG A 214 9.37 18.64 -1.68
N LEU A 215 8.48 18.64 -0.68
CA LEU A 215 7.91 17.42 -0.12
C LEU A 215 6.96 16.75 -1.12
N ILE A 216 6.09 17.55 -1.77
CA ILE A 216 5.16 17.05 -2.79
C ILE A 216 5.94 16.36 -3.92
N ASP A 217 6.92 17.05 -4.51
CA ASP A 217 7.69 16.56 -5.66
C ASP A 217 8.53 15.32 -5.32
N ALA A 218 8.88 15.13 -4.04
CA ALA A 218 9.59 13.94 -3.59
C ALA A 218 8.67 12.72 -3.40
N ILE A 219 7.45 12.92 -2.88
CA ILE A 219 6.52 11.83 -2.51
C ILE A 219 5.58 11.48 -3.65
N ILE A 220 5.10 12.47 -4.41
CA ILE A 220 4.14 12.26 -5.49
C ILE A 220 4.84 12.48 -6.83
N ALA A 221 4.75 11.50 -7.71
CA ALA A 221 5.18 11.67 -9.09
C ALA A 221 4.09 12.38 -9.88
N TRP A 222 4.42 13.45 -10.59
CA TRP A 222 3.47 14.14 -11.43
C TRP A 222 4.09 14.54 -12.77
N GLY A 223 3.26 14.69 -13.78
CA GLY A 223 3.67 15.01 -15.14
C GLY A 223 2.97 14.17 -16.18
N ASP A 224 3.66 13.95 -17.30
CA ASP A 224 3.27 12.99 -18.33
C ASP A 224 3.61 11.54 -17.93
N GLU A 225 3.29 10.61 -18.80
CA GLU A 225 3.56 9.19 -18.59
C GLU A 225 5.06 8.92 -18.39
N ASP A 226 5.93 9.62 -19.12
CA ASP A 226 7.38 9.44 -18.98
C ASP A 226 7.88 9.88 -17.60
N ALA A 227 7.30 10.93 -17.02
CA ALA A 227 7.62 11.35 -15.67
C ALA A 227 7.20 10.30 -14.62
N ILE A 228 6.02 9.69 -14.79
CA ILE A 228 5.54 8.61 -13.92
C ILE A 228 6.45 7.38 -14.04
N LEU A 229 6.79 6.97 -15.27
CA LEU A 229 7.65 5.80 -15.50
C LEU A 229 9.05 6.00 -14.91
N ARG A 230 9.65 7.20 -15.05
CA ARG A 230 10.93 7.51 -14.42
C ARG A 230 10.89 7.29 -12.91
N ARG A 231 9.84 7.74 -12.21
CA ARG A 231 9.70 7.52 -10.77
C ARG A 231 9.57 6.04 -10.41
N ILE A 232 8.82 5.27 -11.20
CA ILE A 232 8.72 3.81 -11.01
C ILE A 232 10.11 3.18 -11.16
N ASP A 233 10.89 3.58 -12.16
CA ASP A 233 12.24 3.07 -12.40
C ASP A 233 13.23 3.51 -11.30
N GLU A 234 13.09 4.70 -10.73
CA GLU A 234 13.85 5.14 -9.56
C GLU A 234 13.60 4.20 -8.36
N HIS A 235 12.35 3.83 -8.08
CA HIS A 235 12.05 2.84 -7.04
C HIS A 235 12.62 1.45 -7.36
N ARG A 236 12.56 1.00 -8.61
CA ARG A 236 13.15 -0.28 -9.05
C ARG A 236 14.66 -0.25 -8.90
N ALA A 237 15.32 0.82 -9.34
CA ALA A 237 16.77 1.00 -9.17
C ALA A 237 17.18 1.04 -7.69
N ALA A 238 16.31 1.57 -6.82
CA ALA A 238 16.49 1.58 -5.37
C ALA A 238 16.22 0.22 -4.70
N GLY A 239 15.80 -0.80 -5.46
CA GLY A 239 15.62 -2.17 -4.98
C GLY A 239 14.17 -2.60 -4.75
N ALA A 240 13.17 -1.88 -5.27
CA ALA A 240 11.79 -2.37 -5.28
C ALA A 240 11.62 -3.55 -6.25
N ASP A 241 10.93 -4.59 -5.80
CA ASP A 241 10.55 -5.74 -6.63
C ASP A 241 9.25 -5.49 -7.41
N HIS A 242 8.40 -4.63 -6.87
CA HIS A 242 7.13 -4.20 -7.46
C HIS A 242 6.81 -2.79 -6.96
N VAL A 243 6.21 -1.96 -7.79
CA VAL A 243 5.73 -0.62 -7.40
C VAL A 243 4.21 -0.60 -7.53
N CYS A 244 3.53 -0.37 -6.41
CA CYS A 244 2.09 -0.19 -6.38
C CYS A 244 1.75 1.26 -6.74
N VAL A 245 1.21 1.49 -7.92
CA VAL A 245 0.86 2.84 -8.38
C VAL A 245 -0.53 3.23 -7.86
N GLN A 246 -0.67 4.42 -7.30
CA GLN A 246 -1.95 5.01 -6.90
C GLN A 246 -2.19 6.29 -7.69
N VAL A 247 -3.18 6.28 -8.57
CA VAL A 247 -3.55 7.47 -9.34
C VAL A 247 -4.41 8.40 -8.49
N LEU A 248 -3.97 9.65 -8.38
CA LEU A 248 -4.65 10.73 -7.67
C LEU A 248 -5.33 11.64 -8.67
N THR A 249 -6.57 12.04 -8.35
CA THR A 249 -7.37 12.99 -9.13
C THR A 249 -7.95 14.08 -8.23
N GLY A 250 -8.50 15.12 -8.82
CA GLY A 250 -9.17 16.20 -8.07
C GLY A 250 -10.46 15.76 -7.36
N ASP A 251 -11.09 14.65 -7.77
CA ASP A 251 -12.21 14.03 -7.04
C ASP A 251 -11.77 12.61 -6.59
N PRO A 252 -11.54 12.38 -5.30
CA PRO A 252 -11.12 11.08 -4.79
C PRO A 252 -12.17 9.96 -4.93
N ARG A 253 -13.41 10.30 -5.32
CA ARG A 253 -14.48 9.34 -5.60
C ARG A 253 -14.51 8.90 -7.06
N GLU A 254 -13.78 9.58 -7.92
CA GLU A 254 -13.68 9.24 -9.33
C GLU A 254 -12.75 8.02 -9.50
N PHE A 255 -13.20 7.03 -10.26
CA PHE A 255 -12.31 5.96 -10.70
C PHE A 255 -11.50 6.43 -11.91
N PRO A 256 -10.18 6.62 -11.82
CA PRO A 256 -9.34 7.28 -12.83
C PRO A 256 -9.01 6.34 -14.01
N LYS A 257 -10.04 5.89 -14.69
CA LYS A 257 -9.97 4.86 -15.73
C LYS A 257 -9.05 5.24 -16.89
N GLU A 258 -9.13 6.49 -17.33
CA GLU A 258 -8.32 6.97 -18.46
C GLU A 258 -6.84 7.06 -18.09
N GLN A 259 -6.56 7.51 -16.89
CA GLN A 259 -5.19 7.57 -16.37
C GLN A 259 -4.56 6.18 -16.26
N TRP A 260 -5.32 5.18 -15.78
CA TRP A 260 -4.88 3.79 -15.76
C TRP A 260 -4.55 3.24 -17.14
N ARG A 261 -5.37 3.56 -18.16
CA ARG A 261 -5.11 3.15 -19.55
C ARG A 261 -3.84 3.79 -20.10
N ARG A 262 -3.65 5.09 -19.85
CA ARG A 262 -2.46 5.83 -20.28
C ARG A 262 -1.19 5.28 -19.65
N ILE A 263 -1.18 5.03 -18.34
CA ILE A 263 -0.03 4.44 -17.64
C ILE A 263 0.25 3.04 -18.19
N ALA A 264 -0.77 2.19 -18.36
CA ALA A 264 -0.59 0.85 -18.91
C ALA A 264 0.01 0.86 -20.31
N ALA A 265 -0.48 1.76 -21.19
CA ALA A 265 0.03 1.89 -22.55
C ALA A 265 1.50 2.35 -22.59
N ALA A 266 1.97 3.07 -21.59
CA ALA A 266 3.35 3.50 -21.48
C ALA A 266 4.27 2.46 -20.83
N LEU A 267 3.73 1.48 -20.08
CA LEU A 267 4.48 0.38 -19.48
C LEU A 267 4.84 -0.73 -20.47
N HIS A 268 4.17 -0.77 -21.62
CA HIS A 268 4.30 -1.80 -22.67
C HIS A 268 4.73 -1.21 -24.01
#